data_53855f6f84f6b40d10b919acb8e56c72
#
_entry.id   53855f6f84f6b40d10b919acb8e56c72
#
_cell.length_a   1.000
_cell.length_b   1.000
_cell.length_c   1.000
_cell.angle_alpha   90.00
_cell.angle_beta   90.00
_cell.angle_gamma   90.00
#
_symmetry.space_group_name_H-M   'P 1'
#
loop_
_entity.id
_entity.type
_entity.pdbx_description
1 polymer ?
#
loop_
_entity_poly.entity_id
_entity_poly.type
_entity_poly.pdbx_seq_one_letter_code
_entity_poly.pdbx_strand_id
1 'polypeptide(L)'
;MKRCNLLIINALLLAGLAGCTKVNDPFVDRVVAPVLVVIDNATGDGGGQTGEPVVSQKVAGLVTMAVKIYELDKSGILNKAVGIDSIPVSSLAIKLTTRAGVAIGDLTTDGTGRASISKTWAELGITAPKAGSSVLLTWTGAYKGQAFSRLSRVQAIN
;
A
#
# COMPACT_ATOMS: atom_id res chain seq x y z
N MET A 1 -68.74 21.02 4.02
CA MET A 1 -67.69 20.43 4.86
C MET A 1 -67.01 19.18 4.26
N LYS A 2 -67.65 18.31 3.48
CA LYS A 2 -67.02 17.08 2.91
C LYS A 2 -65.96 17.32 1.83
N ARG A 3 -65.99 18.44 1.07
CA ARG A 3 -65.02 18.75 0.02
C ARG A 3 -63.69 19.31 0.56
N CYS A 4 -63.70 19.95 1.72
CA CYS A 4 -62.51 20.52 2.36
C CYS A 4 -61.60 19.42 2.92
N ASN A 5 -62.16 18.34 3.49
CA ASN A 5 -61.40 17.21 4.01
C ASN A 5 -60.70 16.41 2.91
N LEU A 6 -61.28 16.30 1.70
CA LEU A 6 -60.70 15.59 0.59
C LEU A 6 -59.42 16.29 0.05
N LEU A 7 -59.42 17.64 0.04
CA LEU A 7 -58.28 18.45 -0.37
C LEU A 7 -57.10 18.37 0.63
N ILE A 8 -57.42 18.33 1.93
CA ILE A 8 -56.40 18.20 2.97
C ILE A 8 -55.71 16.81 2.91
N ILE A 9 -56.49 15.74 2.68
CA ILE A 9 -55.97 14.39 2.57
C ILE A 9 -55.07 14.25 1.32
N ASN A 10 -55.42 14.82 0.17
CA ASN A 10 -54.59 14.83 -1.02
C ASN A 10 -53.31 15.65 -0.81
N ALA A 11 -53.35 16.77 -0.14
CA ALA A 11 -52.16 17.57 0.15
C ALA A 11 -51.18 16.83 1.09
N LEU A 12 -51.68 16.09 2.09
CA LEU A 12 -50.86 15.26 2.96
C LEU A 12 -50.20 14.06 2.21
N LEU A 13 -50.93 13.44 1.25
CA LEU A 13 -50.39 12.35 0.46
C LEU A 13 -49.25 12.84 -0.47
N LEU A 14 -49.36 14.04 -1.07
CA LEU A 14 -48.31 14.60 -1.91
C LEU A 14 -47.08 15.02 -1.11
N ALA A 15 -47.23 15.49 0.13
CA ALA A 15 -46.08 15.83 0.98
C ALA A 15 -45.23 14.62 1.42
N GLY A 16 -45.86 13.41 1.47
CA GLY A 16 -45.13 12.17 1.78
C GLY A 16 -44.23 11.63 0.71
N LEU A 17 -44.33 12.11 -0.55
CA LEU A 17 -43.52 11.65 -1.68
C LEU A 17 -42.23 12.47 -1.91
N ALA A 18 -42.03 13.56 -1.15
CA ALA A 18 -40.81 14.40 -1.25
C ALA A 18 -39.63 13.89 -0.41
N GLY A 19 -39.72 12.70 0.15
CA GLY A 19 -38.72 12.08 1.02
C GLY A 19 -37.60 11.32 0.28
N CYS A 20 -37.21 11.77 -0.92
CA CYS A 20 -35.93 11.31 -1.48
C CYS A 20 -34.79 12.05 -0.78
N THR A 21 -34.47 11.64 0.44
CA THR A 21 -33.18 11.96 1.03
C THR A 21 -32.10 11.41 0.11
N LYS A 22 -31.15 12.25 -0.28
CA LYS A 22 -29.90 11.78 -0.93
C LYS A 22 -29.34 10.68 -0.03
N VAL A 23 -29.42 9.45 -0.51
CA VAL A 23 -28.66 8.36 0.10
C VAL A 23 -27.21 8.76 -0.09
N ASN A 24 -26.52 9.15 0.99
CA ASN A 24 -25.08 9.28 0.94
C ASN A 24 -24.56 7.93 0.53
N ASP A 25 -23.88 7.89 -0.64
CA ASP A 25 -23.28 6.66 -1.14
C ASP A 25 -22.37 6.10 -0.03
N PRO A 26 -22.67 4.93 0.55
CA PRO A 26 -21.86 4.33 1.60
C PRO A 26 -20.52 3.83 1.05
N PHE A 27 -20.32 3.87 -0.26
CA PHE A 27 -19.10 3.48 -0.90
C PHE A 27 -18.16 4.69 -0.99
N VAL A 28 -17.17 4.70 -0.11
CA VAL A 28 -16.01 5.59 -0.28
C VAL A 28 -15.19 5.02 -1.45
N ASP A 29 -14.96 5.83 -2.48
CA ASP A 29 -14.06 5.46 -3.57
C ASP A 29 -12.71 5.03 -3.00
N ARG A 30 -12.42 3.73 -3.07
CA ARG A 30 -11.12 3.23 -2.66
C ARG A 30 -10.11 3.55 -3.76
N VAL A 31 -9.16 4.40 -3.44
CA VAL A 31 -8.00 4.60 -4.31
C VAL A 31 -7.23 3.27 -4.34
N VAL A 32 -7.22 2.63 -5.50
CA VAL A 32 -6.45 1.40 -5.73
C VAL A 32 -4.97 1.79 -5.66
N ALA A 33 -4.16 0.99 -4.95
CA ALA A 33 -2.71 1.20 -4.92
C ALA A 33 -2.18 1.24 -6.37
N PRO A 34 -1.41 2.28 -6.76
CA PRO A 34 -0.99 2.48 -8.13
C PRO A 34 0.01 1.41 -8.61
N VAL A 35 0.66 0.75 -7.68
CA VAL A 35 1.67 -0.29 -7.93
C VAL A 35 1.59 -1.39 -6.88
N LEU A 36 2.01 -2.59 -7.26
CA LEU A 36 2.32 -3.67 -6.33
C LEU A 36 3.75 -3.47 -5.82
N VAL A 37 3.91 -3.39 -4.50
CA VAL A 37 5.22 -3.24 -3.85
C VAL A 37 5.52 -4.53 -3.09
N VAL A 38 6.50 -5.29 -3.58
CA VAL A 38 6.95 -6.56 -2.99
C VAL A 38 8.27 -6.33 -2.28
N ILE A 39 8.36 -6.70 -1.01
CA ILE A 39 9.61 -6.63 -0.25
C ILE A 39 10.45 -7.86 -0.60
N ASP A 40 11.64 -7.61 -1.16
CA ASP A 40 12.53 -8.68 -1.60
C ASP A 40 13.09 -9.48 -0.40
N ASN A 41 13.12 -10.80 -0.54
CA ASN A 41 13.57 -11.73 0.51
C ASN A 41 12.76 -11.68 1.83
N ALA A 42 11.57 -11.13 1.83
CA ALA A 42 10.71 -11.17 3.01
C ALA A 42 10.04 -12.53 3.16
N THR A 43 10.02 -13.03 4.39
CA THR A 43 9.27 -14.24 4.73
C THR A 43 7.79 -13.90 4.84
N GLY A 44 6.96 -14.65 4.11
CA GLY A 44 5.51 -14.52 4.21
C GLY A 44 4.93 -13.24 3.60
N ASP A 45 5.62 -12.61 2.65
CA ASP A 45 5.08 -11.39 2.00
C ASP A 45 3.81 -11.65 1.17
N GLY A 46 3.57 -12.91 0.79
CA GLY A 46 2.35 -13.28 0.07
C GLY A 46 2.18 -12.55 -1.25
N GLY A 47 3.30 -12.25 -1.97
CA GLY A 47 3.27 -11.48 -3.21
C GLY A 47 2.92 -10.01 -3.00
N GLY A 48 3.31 -9.41 -1.87
CA GLY A 48 3.05 -8.01 -1.54
C GLY A 48 1.75 -7.78 -0.78
N GLN A 49 1.08 -8.83 -0.32
CA GLN A 49 -0.22 -8.71 0.38
C GLN A 49 -0.11 -8.69 1.90
N THR A 50 1.00 -9.15 2.47
CA THR A 50 1.23 -9.09 3.92
C THR A 50 1.44 -7.64 4.36
N GLY A 51 0.74 -7.20 5.40
CA GLY A 51 0.77 -5.82 5.87
C GLY A 51 2.15 -5.33 6.30
N GLU A 52 2.94 -6.19 6.95
CA GLU A 52 4.29 -5.88 7.45
C GLU A 52 5.21 -7.10 7.28
N PRO A 53 5.71 -7.36 6.07
CA PRO A 53 6.61 -8.47 5.81
C PRO A 53 7.94 -8.30 6.53
N VAL A 54 8.55 -9.43 6.94
CA VAL A 54 9.78 -9.46 7.73
C VAL A 54 10.93 -9.99 6.88
N VAL A 55 12.02 -9.22 6.82
CA VAL A 55 13.29 -9.63 6.21
C VAL A 55 14.27 -10.00 7.32
N SER A 56 14.70 -11.25 7.34
CA SER A 56 15.70 -11.73 8.30
C SER A 56 17.12 -11.44 7.79
N GLN A 57 17.94 -10.80 8.63
CA GLN A 57 19.33 -10.45 8.31
C GLN A 57 20.25 -10.87 9.46
N LYS A 58 21.47 -11.28 9.16
CA LYS A 58 22.45 -11.65 10.20
C LYS A 58 22.80 -10.44 11.09
N VAL A 59 23.07 -10.70 12.36
CA VAL A 59 23.58 -9.71 13.31
C VAL A 59 24.89 -9.08 12.81
N ALA A 60 25.75 -9.89 12.19
CA ALA A 60 27.00 -9.42 11.63
C ALA A 60 26.86 -9.05 10.15
N GLY A 61 27.50 -7.95 9.74
CA GLY A 61 27.57 -7.52 8.36
C GLY A 61 26.56 -6.42 8.00
N LEU A 62 26.33 -6.27 6.69
CA LEU A 62 25.41 -5.28 6.16
C LEU A 62 23.98 -5.81 6.12
N VAL A 63 23.06 -4.94 6.42
CA VAL A 63 21.62 -5.16 6.28
C VAL A 63 21.20 -4.71 4.89
N THR A 64 20.86 -5.64 4.03
CA THR A 64 20.38 -5.33 2.67
C THR A 64 18.85 -5.26 2.70
N MET A 65 18.33 -4.11 2.29
CA MET A 65 16.92 -3.83 2.14
C MET A 65 16.62 -3.63 0.67
N ALA A 66 15.65 -4.36 0.15
CA ALA A 66 15.30 -4.29 -1.27
C ALA A 66 13.80 -4.44 -1.48
N VAL A 67 13.32 -3.82 -2.55
CA VAL A 67 11.93 -3.82 -2.96
C VAL A 67 11.83 -4.04 -4.46
N LYS A 68 10.77 -4.70 -4.92
CA LYS A 68 10.39 -4.82 -6.33
C LYS A 68 9.04 -4.15 -6.53
N ILE A 69 8.93 -3.38 -7.60
CA ILE A 69 7.72 -2.60 -7.89
C ILE A 69 7.20 -2.98 -9.27
N TYR A 70 5.89 -3.30 -9.30
CA TYR A 70 5.21 -3.73 -10.50
C TYR A 70 3.92 -2.91 -10.72
N GLU A 71 3.68 -2.52 -11.95
CA GLU A 71 2.35 -2.15 -12.42
C GLU A 71 1.60 -3.45 -12.75
N LEU A 72 0.33 -3.54 -12.33
CA LEU A 72 -0.50 -4.71 -12.62
C LEU A 72 -1.42 -4.40 -13.79
N ASP A 73 -1.17 -5.03 -14.94
CA ASP A 73 -2.12 -5.03 -16.06
C ASP A 73 -3.22 -6.06 -15.78
N LYS A 74 -4.41 -5.56 -15.57
CA LYS A 74 -5.62 -6.34 -15.27
C LYS A 74 -6.53 -6.51 -16.48
N SER A 75 -6.12 -6.08 -17.66
CA SER A 75 -6.93 -6.16 -18.89
C SER A 75 -7.36 -7.59 -19.20
N GLY A 76 -6.53 -8.57 -18.88
CA GLY A 76 -6.78 -9.99 -19.07
C GLY A 76 -7.41 -10.73 -17.89
N ILE A 77 -7.83 -10.04 -16.82
CA ILE A 77 -8.25 -10.67 -15.55
C ILE A 77 -9.41 -11.68 -15.71
N LEU A 78 -10.30 -11.48 -16.67
CA LEU A 78 -11.41 -12.39 -16.96
C LEU A 78 -11.02 -13.53 -17.92
N ASN A 79 -9.83 -13.48 -18.49
CA ASN A 79 -9.31 -14.51 -19.37
C ASN A 79 -8.32 -15.39 -18.59
N LYS A 80 -8.72 -16.63 -18.25
CA LYS A 80 -7.91 -17.58 -17.49
C LYS A 80 -6.54 -17.87 -18.12
N ALA A 81 -6.40 -17.74 -19.44
CA ALA A 81 -5.14 -17.98 -20.15
C ALA A 81 -4.18 -16.78 -20.07
N VAL A 82 -4.70 -15.57 -19.85
CA VAL A 82 -3.92 -14.32 -19.78
C VAL A 82 -3.68 -13.92 -18.33
N GLY A 83 -4.75 -13.80 -17.52
CA GLY A 83 -4.67 -13.40 -16.13
C GLY A 83 -4.27 -11.94 -15.92
N ILE A 84 -3.46 -11.71 -14.89
CA ILE A 84 -2.89 -10.39 -14.54
C ILE A 84 -1.41 -10.43 -14.90
N ASP A 85 -0.95 -9.47 -15.70
CA ASP A 85 0.47 -9.30 -15.99
C ASP A 85 1.11 -8.32 -15.02
N SER A 86 2.38 -8.61 -14.63
CA SER A 86 3.16 -7.83 -13.68
C SER A 86 4.31 -7.15 -14.42
N ILE A 87 4.13 -5.87 -14.74
CA ILE A 87 5.08 -5.07 -15.51
C ILE A 87 6.06 -4.38 -14.55
N PRO A 88 7.38 -4.65 -14.63
CA PRO A 88 8.35 -3.96 -13.78
C PRO A 88 8.35 -2.45 -14.00
N VAL A 89 8.31 -1.68 -12.90
CA VAL A 89 8.36 -0.22 -12.97
C VAL A 89 9.79 0.25 -12.78
N SER A 90 10.44 0.67 -13.87
CA SER A 90 11.81 1.19 -13.85
C SER A 90 11.87 2.70 -13.58
N SER A 91 13.03 3.17 -13.15
CA SER A 91 13.34 4.60 -12.92
C SER A 91 12.38 5.30 -11.95
N LEU A 92 11.78 4.55 -11.05
CA LEU A 92 10.88 5.08 -10.03
C LEU A 92 11.67 5.50 -8.78
N ALA A 93 11.50 6.76 -8.36
CA ALA A 93 12.10 7.25 -7.13
C ALA A 93 11.36 6.70 -5.89
N ILE A 94 12.10 6.10 -4.98
CA ILE A 94 11.62 5.52 -3.73
C ILE A 94 12.38 6.15 -2.57
N LYS A 95 11.66 6.57 -1.55
CA LYS A 95 12.24 7.02 -0.30
C LYS A 95 12.08 5.94 0.76
N LEU A 96 13.17 5.57 1.41
CA LEU A 96 13.19 4.65 2.53
C LEU A 96 13.44 5.41 3.82
N THR A 97 12.54 5.24 4.79
CA THR A 97 12.66 5.80 6.13
C THR A 97 12.42 4.73 7.19
N THR A 98 12.84 4.98 8.42
CA THR A 98 12.28 4.24 9.55
C THR A 98 10.81 4.63 9.72
N ARG A 99 10.03 3.82 10.45
CA ARG A 99 8.63 4.19 10.79
C ARG A 99 8.55 5.48 11.62
N ALA A 100 9.59 5.83 12.35
CA ALA A 100 9.71 7.10 13.08
C ALA A 100 10.01 8.31 12.17
N GLY A 101 10.19 8.11 10.85
CA GLY A 101 10.44 9.17 9.89
C GLY A 101 11.92 9.50 9.67
N VAL A 102 12.87 8.79 10.30
CA VAL A 102 14.30 8.99 10.06
C VAL A 102 14.65 8.48 8.65
N ALA A 103 15.26 9.32 7.83
CA ALA A 103 15.68 8.97 6.48
C ALA A 103 16.80 7.93 6.50
N ILE A 104 16.66 6.87 5.70
CA ILE A 104 17.68 5.83 5.49
C ILE A 104 18.34 6.03 4.13
N GLY A 105 17.56 6.38 3.11
CA GLY A 105 18.08 6.70 1.78
C GLY A 105 17.00 6.90 0.74
N ASP A 106 17.43 7.51 -0.37
CA ASP A 106 16.64 7.65 -1.59
C ASP A 106 17.18 6.65 -2.61
N LEU A 107 16.26 5.93 -3.26
CA LEU A 107 16.57 4.88 -4.21
C LEU A 107 15.85 5.11 -5.53
N THR A 108 16.36 4.46 -6.58
CA THR A 108 15.66 4.43 -7.87
C THR A 108 15.59 2.98 -8.34
N THR A 109 14.44 2.58 -8.87
CA THR A 109 14.26 1.23 -9.41
C THR A 109 15.04 1.06 -10.71
N ASP A 110 15.63 -0.11 -10.89
CA ASP A 110 16.31 -0.54 -12.11
C ASP A 110 15.32 -1.05 -13.18
N GLY A 111 15.84 -1.57 -14.30
CA GLY A 111 15.03 -2.10 -15.40
C GLY A 111 14.16 -3.32 -15.02
N THR A 112 14.44 -3.96 -13.89
CA THR A 112 13.64 -5.08 -13.35
C THR A 112 12.61 -4.63 -12.30
N GLY A 113 12.50 -3.31 -12.08
CA GLY A 113 11.64 -2.74 -11.06
C GLY A 113 12.21 -2.88 -9.64
N ARG A 114 13.48 -3.27 -9.49
CA ARG A 114 14.11 -3.48 -8.18
C ARG A 114 14.89 -2.24 -7.74
N ALA A 115 14.72 -1.89 -6.45
CA ALA A 115 15.55 -0.92 -5.76
C ALA A 115 16.15 -1.55 -4.49
N SER A 116 17.41 -1.28 -4.17
CA SER A 116 18.08 -1.83 -2.99
C SER A 116 19.09 -0.90 -2.37
N ILE A 117 19.28 -1.02 -1.06
CA ILE A 117 20.29 -0.29 -0.28
C ILE A 117 20.81 -1.21 0.83
N SER A 118 22.10 -1.08 1.14
CA SER A 118 22.74 -1.79 2.25
C SER A 118 23.23 -0.79 3.28
N LYS A 119 22.94 -1.06 4.55
CA LYS A 119 23.31 -0.25 5.71
C LYS A 119 23.85 -1.14 6.83
N THR A 120 24.63 -0.57 7.72
CA THR A 120 24.97 -1.24 8.98
C THR A 120 23.80 -1.15 9.97
N TRP A 121 23.74 -2.03 10.95
CA TRP A 121 22.74 -1.95 12.04
C TRP A 121 22.85 -0.61 12.80
N ALA A 122 24.08 -0.09 12.95
CA ALA A 122 24.30 1.21 13.62
C ALA A 122 23.66 2.37 12.84
N GLU A 123 23.78 2.39 11.50
CA GLU A 123 23.09 3.39 10.65
C GLU A 123 21.56 3.26 10.70
N LEU A 124 21.05 2.08 11.03
CA LEU A 124 19.63 1.85 11.27
C LEU A 124 19.19 2.15 12.71
N GLY A 125 20.11 2.68 13.54
CA GLY A 125 19.85 3.07 14.92
C GLY A 125 20.05 1.96 15.97
N ILE A 126 20.62 0.80 15.58
CA ILE A 126 20.93 -0.31 16.49
C ILE A 126 22.43 -0.49 16.59
N THR A 127 23.04 0.06 17.63
CA THR A 127 24.51 0.02 17.84
C THR A 127 25.02 -1.34 18.34
N ALA A 128 24.18 -2.10 19.05
CA ALA A 128 24.50 -3.44 19.57
C ALA A 128 23.40 -4.44 19.18
N PRO A 129 23.36 -4.88 17.91
CA PRO A 129 22.33 -5.77 17.43
C PRO A 129 22.42 -7.15 18.09
N LYS A 130 21.28 -7.73 18.42
CA LYS A 130 21.13 -9.10 18.95
C LYS A 130 20.07 -9.81 18.14
N ALA A 131 20.08 -11.14 18.12
CA ALA A 131 18.98 -11.91 17.55
C ALA A 131 17.64 -11.42 18.13
N GLY A 132 16.68 -11.12 17.27
CA GLY A 132 15.40 -10.51 17.62
C GLY A 132 15.37 -8.98 17.58
N SER A 133 16.51 -8.27 17.55
CA SER A 133 16.53 -6.82 17.28
C SER A 133 15.86 -6.53 15.94
N SER A 134 15.03 -5.48 15.87
CA SER A 134 14.32 -5.18 14.62
C SER A 134 14.17 -3.68 14.37
N VAL A 135 14.10 -3.32 13.10
CA VAL A 135 13.81 -1.96 12.63
C VAL A 135 12.57 -1.99 11.75
N LEU A 136 11.63 -1.11 12.05
CA LEU A 136 10.42 -0.91 11.25
C LEU A 136 10.70 0.11 10.17
N LEU A 137 10.35 -0.23 8.94
CA LEU A 137 10.66 0.54 7.74
C LEU A 137 9.38 1.01 7.04
N THR A 138 9.48 2.14 6.36
CA THR A 138 8.45 2.67 5.48
C THR A 138 9.08 3.01 4.14
N TRP A 139 8.54 2.40 3.08
CA TRP A 139 8.88 2.67 1.68
C TRP A 139 7.81 3.58 1.11
N THR A 140 8.20 4.69 0.53
CA THR A 140 7.26 5.65 -0.07
C THR A 140 7.70 6.04 -1.47
N GLY A 141 6.74 6.33 -2.31
CA GLY A 141 6.97 6.81 -3.68
C GLY A 141 5.68 7.32 -4.29
N ALA A 142 5.75 7.75 -5.54
CA ALA A 142 4.58 8.13 -6.31
C ALA A 142 4.69 7.60 -7.74
N TYR A 143 3.62 7.01 -8.25
CA TYR A 143 3.54 6.50 -9.61
C TYR A 143 2.30 7.01 -10.31
N LYS A 144 2.46 7.54 -11.52
CA LYS A 144 1.35 8.17 -12.30
C LYS A 144 0.54 9.19 -11.47
N GLY A 145 1.23 9.99 -10.64
CA GLY A 145 0.59 11.02 -9.82
C GLY A 145 -0.06 10.52 -8.53
N GLN A 146 -0.05 9.21 -8.25
CA GLN A 146 -0.60 8.63 -7.03
C GLN A 146 0.53 8.21 -6.07
N ALA A 147 0.47 8.73 -4.84
CA ALA A 147 1.40 8.33 -3.80
C ALA A 147 1.07 6.92 -3.27
N PHE A 148 2.11 6.20 -2.87
CA PHE A 148 1.97 4.92 -2.19
C PHE A 148 2.93 4.81 -1.02
N SER A 149 2.62 3.94 -0.07
CA SER A 149 3.51 3.55 1.00
C SER A 149 3.43 2.06 1.27
N ARG A 150 4.54 1.47 1.67
CA ARG A 150 4.65 0.06 2.06
C ARG A 150 5.43 -0.06 3.36
N LEU A 151 4.92 -0.81 4.29
CA LEU A 151 5.60 -1.12 5.54
C LEU A 151 6.40 -2.41 5.40
N SER A 152 7.51 -2.50 6.12
CA SER A 152 8.26 -3.74 6.29
C SER A 152 9.04 -3.70 7.60
N ARG A 153 9.61 -4.85 7.96
CA ARG A 153 10.48 -5.00 9.14
C ARG A 153 11.75 -5.72 8.73
N VAL A 154 12.89 -5.25 9.20
CA VAL A 154 14.13 -6.01 9.17
C VAL A 154 14.37 -6.55 10.57
N GLN A 155 14.68 -7.83 10.70
CA GLN A 155 14.94 -8.52 11.97
C GLN A 155 16.30 -9.19 11.96
N ALA A 156 17.05 -8.98 13.04
CA ALA A 156 18.34 -9.62 13.25
C ALA A 156 18.17 -11.09 13.64
N ILE A 157 18.95 -11.96 13.01
CA ILE A 157 19.09 -13.38 13.34
C ILE A 157 20.57 -13.72 13.57
N ASN A 158 20.87 -14.83 14.21
CA ASN A 158 22.22 -15.33 14.41
C ASN A 158 22.88 -15.77 13.09
#